data_d727a675272d79ec4e0d371aa5906c0a
#
_entry.id   d727a675272d79ec4e0d371aa5906c0a
#
_cell.length_a   1.000
_cell.length_b   1.000
_cell.length_c   1.000
_cell.angle_alpha   90.00
_cell.angle_beta   90.00
_cell.angle_gamma   90.00
#
_symmetry.space_group_name_H-M   'P 1'
#
loop_
_entity.id
_entity.type
_entity.pdbx_description
1 polymer ?
#
loop_
_entity_poly.entity_id
_entity_poly.type
_entity_poly.pdbx_seq_one_letter_code
_entity_poly.pdbx_strand_id
1 'polypeptide(L)'
;VRIFFATDIHGSDVCWRKFLNAGTFHQADVLIMGGDMTGKAMVPIVARGNGWEVTLQEQRHTLATEDELRAMEKRILDRGYYPVRLTQDEVDAWAADSALVDARFKDEMLRAVERWMALADERLEGKGIRCVVSPANDDMFEIDPIIAAARNVELGEANAIALDGISLVSTGWANPTPWKTFRELPEDELRARIDGLVGQVPDARRSIFNFHAPPYGSNLDSAPQIDADMNYV
;
A
#
# COMPACT_ATOMS: atom_id res chain seq x y z
N VAL A 1 14.56 -17.25 13.37
CA VAL A 1 13.45 -16.34 12.99
C VAL A 1 12.85 -16.82 11.68
N ARG A 2 11.54 -17.02 11.65
CA ARG A 2 10.76 -17.31 10.43
C ARG A 2 10.06 -16.03 10.02
N ILE A 3 10.31 -15.60 8.78
CA ILE A 3 9.77 -14.35 8.24
C ILE A 3 8.77 -14.68 7.14
N PHE A 4 7.63 -14.00 7.14
CA PHE A 4 6.71 -13.96 6.01
C PHE A 4 6.78 -12.56 5.40
N PHE A 5 7.11 -12.50 4.13
CA PHE A 5 7.23 -11.25 3.36
C PHE A 5 6.12 -11.16 2.32
N ALA A 6 5.54 -9.97 2.20
CA ALA A 6 4.64 -9.61 1.12
C ALA A 6 4.89 -8.14 0.73
N THR A 7 4.58 -7.78 -0.51
CA THR A 7 4.71 -6.43 -1.05
C THR A 7 3.64 -6.20 -2.11
N ASP A 8 3.46 -4.96 -2.55
CA ASP A 8 2.65 -4.56 -3.71
C ASP A 8 1.20 -5.05 -3.66
N ILE A 9 0.55 -4.91 -2.51
CA ILE A 9 -0.85 -5.33 -2.35
C ILE A 9 -1.86 -4.32 -2.92
N HIS A 10 -1.41 -3.09 -3.21
CA HIS A 10 -2.14 -2.04 -3.91
C HIS A 10 -3.60 -1.93 -3.49
N GLY A 11 -3.84 -1.67 -2.20
CA GLY A 11 -5.18 -1.43 -1.66
C GLY A 11 -6.05 -2.66 -1.43
N SER A 12 -5.55 -3.88 -1.70
CA SER A 12 -6.36 -5.10 -1.61
C SER A 12 -6.62 -5.54 -0.17
N ASP A 13 -7.85 -5.38 0.28
CA ASP A 13 -8.32 -5.80 1.60
C ASP A 13 -8.11 -7.31 1.83
N VAL A 14 -8.35 -8.13 0.81
CA VAL A 14 -8.15 -9.57 0.91
C VAL A 14 -6.68 -9.94 1.04
N CYS A 15 -5.79 -9.22 0.36
CA CYS A 15 -4.34 -9.46 0.49
C CYS A 15 -3.84 -9.03 1.87
N TRP A 16 -4.28 -7.87 2.39
CA TRP A 16 -3.95 -7.45 3.74
C TRP A 16 -4.38 -8.47 4.81
N ARG A 17 -5.63 -8.96 4.74
CA ARG A 17 -6.14 -10.01 5.65
C ARG A 17 -5.35 -11.29 5.56
N LYS A 18 -4.97 -11.72 4.33
CA LYS A 18 -4.14 -12.91 4.13
C LYS A 18 -2.73 -12.71 4.69
N PHE A 19 -2.14 -11.53 4.52
CA PHE A 19 -0.86 -11.17 5.10
C PHE A 19 -0.86 -11.31 6.63
N LEU A 20 -1.84 -10.72 7.32
CA LEU A 20 -1.97 -10.85 8.78
C LEU A 20 -2.18 -12.31 9.22
N ASN A 21 -3.01 -13.08 8.49
CA ASN A 21 -3.27 -14.48 8.81
C ASN A 21 -2.05 -15.37 8.57
N ALA A 22 -1.16 -14.99 7.64
CA ALA A 22 0.04 -15.75 7.31
C ALA A 22 0.96 -15.94 8.53
N GLY A 23 1.00 -14.99 9.45
CA GLY A 23 1.75 -15.10 10.69
C GLY A 23 1.42 -16.38 11.46
N THR A 24 0.15 -16.59 11.74
CA THR A 24 -0.31 -17.81 12.44
C THR A 24 -0.25 -19.05 11.53
N PHE A 25 -0.68 -18.93 10.27
CA PHE A 25 -0.76 -20.07 9.35
C PHE A 25 0.62 -20.68 9.04
N HIS A 26 1.62 -19.83 8.81
CA HIS A 26 2.99 -20.27 8.53
C HIS A 26 3.88 -20.34 9.77
N GLN A 27 3.33 -20.06 10.96
CA GLN A 27 4.10 -19.96 12.21
C GLN A 27 5.27 -19.00 12.05
N ALA A 28 5.02 -17.84 11.46
CA ALA A 28 6.04 -16.81 11.28
C ALA A 28 6.20 -15.99 12.58
N ASP A 29 7.45 -15.68 12.90
CA ASP A 29 7.81 -14.83 14.03
C ASP A 29 7.67 -13.35 13.63
N VAL A 30 7.87 -13.06 12.34
CA VAL A 30 7.86 -11.69 11.79
C VAL A 30 7.08 -11.65 10.48
N LEU A 31 6.20 -10.66 10.36
CA LEU A 31 5.56 -10.25 9.12
C LEU A 31 6.24 -8.98 8.60
N ILE A 32 6.58 -8.94 7.31
CA ILE A 32 7.14 -7.75 6.66
C ILE A 32 6.28 -7.40 5.46
N MET A 33 5.73 -6.19 5.45
CA MET A 33 5.08 -5.56 4.28
C MET A 33 6.10 -4.64 3.61
N GLY A 34 6.49 -5.01 2.39
CA GLY A 34 7.64 -4.41 1.69
C GLY A 34 7.35 -3.12 0.94
N GLY A 35 6.10 -2.67 0.89
CA GLY A 35 5.72 -1.41 0.25
C GLY A 35 4.55 -1.52 -0.72
N ASP A 36 4.20 -0.40 -1.32
CA ASP A 36 3.08 -0.23 -2.27
C ASP A 36 1.79 -0.87 -1.74
N MET A 37 1.46 -0.46 -0.52
CA MET A 37 0.33 -1.04 0.19
C MET A 37 -1.00 -0.39 -0.19
N THR A 38 -1.00 0.88 -0.60
CA THR A 38 -2.23 1.64 -0.85
C THR A 38 -2.80 1.44 -2.26
N GLY A 39 -4.11 1.66 -2.41
CA GLY A 39 -4.81 1.53 -3.69
C GLY A 39 -4.60 2.75 -4.59
N LYS A 40 -4.77 2.56 -5.90
CA LYS A 40 -4.46 3.58 -6.92
C LYS A 40 -5.69 4.29 -7.50
N ALA A 41 -6.92 3.86 -7.15
CA ALA A 41 -8.12 4.44 -7.74
C ALA A 41 -9.36 4.28 -6.85
N MET A 42 -10.31 5.19 -7.04
CA MET A 42 -11.67 5.08 -6.52
C MET A 42 -12.59 4.47 -7.56
N VAL A 43 -13.61 3.75 -7.10
CA VAL A 43 -14.72 3.27 -7.93
C VAL A 43 -15.99 3.96 -7.46
N PRO A 44 -16.52 4.91 -8.25
CA PRO A 44 -17.79 5.56 -7.96
C PRO A 44 -18.97 4.58 -8.01
N ILE A 45 -19.81 4.62 -6.97
CA ILE A 45 -21.09 3.92 -6.89
C ILE A 45 -22.16 5.01 -6.83
N VAL A 46 -22.83 5.24 -7.96
CA VAL A 46 -23.72 6.40 -8.14
C VAL A 46 -25.16 6.03 -7.82
N ALA A 47 -25.81 6.80 -6.94
CA ALA A 47 -27.23 6.63 -6.64
C ALA A 47 -28.10 6.90 -7.87
N ARG A 48 -29.04 5.98 -8.17
CA ARG A 48 -29.97 6.04 -9.29
C ARG A 48 -31.37 5.58 -8.88
N GLY A 49 -32.30 6.50 -8.79
CA GLY A 49 -33.66 6.16 -8.33
C GLY A 49 -33.62 5.50 -6.94
N ASN A 50 -34.11 4.28 -6.85
CA ASN A 50 -34.12 3.50 -5.59
C ASN A 50 -32.93 2.56 -5.44
N GLY A 51 -31.89 2.68 -6.28
CA GLY A 51 -30.70 1.80 -6.26
C GLY A 51 -29.43 2.53 -6.63
N TRP A 52 -28.45 1.79 -7.09
CA TRP A 52 -27.13 2.32 -7.45
C TRP A 52 -26.61 1.71 -8.75
N GLU A 53 -25.75 2.45 -9.42
CA GLU A 53 -24.99 2.02 -10.58
C GLU A 53 -23.51 2.11 -10.30
N VAL A 54 -22.75 1.13 -10.78
CA VAL A 54 -21.30 1.09 -10.67
C VAL A 54 -20.69 0.42 -11.90
N THR A 55 -19.57 0.94 -12.36
CA THR A 55 -18.75 0.28 -13.39
C THR A 55 -17.49 -0.26 -12.73
N LEU A 56 -17.28 -1.57 -12.78
CA LEU A 56 -16.10 -2.23 -12.26
C LEU A 56 -15.47 -3.09 -13.36
N GLN A 57 -14.21 -2.84 -13.71
CA GLN A 57 -13.51 -3.56 -14.77
C GLN A 57 -14.32 -3.60 -16.09
N GLU A 58 -14.75 -2.43 -16.55
CA GLU A 58 -15.56 -2.22 -17.78
C GLU A 58 -16.96 -2.84 -17.75
N GLN A 59 -17.33 -3.53 -16.67
CA GLN A 59 -18.67 -4.09 -16.50
C GLN A 59 -19.55 -3.15 -15.68
N ARG A 60 -20.71 -2.79 -16.24
CA ARG A 60 -21.72 -2.01 -15.54
C ARG A 60 -22.64 -2.94 -14.75
N HIS A 61 -22.89 -2.56 -13.50
CA HIS A 61 -23.76 -3.26 -12.56
C HIS A 61 -24.81 -2.30 -12.04
N THR A 62 -26.06 -2.79 -11.91
CA THR A 62 -27.14 -2.11 -11.22
C THR A 62 -27.42 -2.87 -9.93
N LEU A 63 -27.51 -2.15 -8.82
CA LEU A 63 -27.70 -2.70 -7.49
C LEU A 63 -29.01 -2.17 -6.94
N ALA A 64 -29.90 -3.07 -6.54
CA ALA A 64 -31.25 -2.71 -6.10
C ALA A 64 -31.41 -2.74 -4.57
N THR A 65 -30.49 -3.42 -3.87
CA THR A 65 -30.57 -3.63 -2.43
C THR A 65 -29.27 -3.20 -1.73
N GLU A 66 -29.38 -2.90 -0.44
CA GLU A 66 -28.21 -2.57 0.39
C GLU A 66 -27.25 -3.76 0.53
N ASP A 67 -27.73 -4.99 0.49
CA ASP A 67 -26.88 -6.18 0.54
C ASP A 67 -26.07 -6.35 -0.75
N GLU A 68 -26.65 -6.09 -1.92
CA GLU A 68 -25.93 -6.05 -3.19
C GLU A 68 -24.88 -4.94 -3.21
N LEU A 69 -25.21 -3.77 -2.65
CA LEU A 69 -24.28 -2.65 -2.50
C LEU A 69 -23.08 -3.03 -1.64
N ARG A 70 -23.30 -3.59 -0.45
CA ARG A 70 -22.23 -4.04 0.44
C ARG A 70 -21.37 -5.13 -0.19
N ALA A 71 -21.99 -6.06 -0.91
CA ALA A 71 -21.26 -7.10 -1.63
C ALA A 71 -20.37 -6.51 -2.73
N MET A 72 -20.85 -5.48 -3.43
CA MET A 72 -20.08 -4.77 -4.44
C MET A 72 -18.95 -3.95 -3.82
N GLU A 73 -19.19 -3.22 -2.75
CA GLU A 73 -18.15 -2.49 -2.01
C GLU A 73 -17.02 -3.43 -1.56
N LYS A 74 -17.39 -4.57 -0.98
CA LYS A 74 -16.41 -5.59 -0.62
C LYS A 74 -15.62 -6.09 -1.84
N ARG A 75 -16.28 -6.34 -2.97
CA ARG A 75 -15.64 -6.77 -4.21
C ARG A 75 -14.66 -5.73 -4.74
N ILE A 76 -14.96 -4.45 -4.61
CA ILE A 76 -14.09 -3.32 -4.98
C ILE A 76 -12.87 -3.29 -4.07
N LEU A 77 -13.07 -3.34 -2.75
CA LEU A 77 -11.98 -3.36 -1.75
C LEU A 77 -11.06 -4.56 -1.92
N ASP A 78 -11.60 -5.74 -2.19
CA ASP A 78 -10.81 -6.95 -2.40
C ASP A 78 -9.90 -6.85 -3.66
N ARG A 79 -10.23 -5.94 -4.60
CA ARG A 79 -9.44 -5.66 -5.81
C ARG A 79 -8.46 -4.50 -5.68
N GLY A 80 -8.40 -3.88 -4.52
CA GLY A 80 -7.47 -2.78 -4.28
C GLY A 80 -7.99 -1.39 -4.67
N TYR A 81 -9.30 -1.26 -4.93
CA TYR A 81 -9.93 0.02 -5.20
C TYR A 81 -10.73 0.53 -3.99
N TYR A 82 -10.98 1.83 -3.96
CA TYR A 82 -11.80 2.45 -2.92
C TYR A 82 -13.23 2.68 -3.43
N PRO A 83 -14.26 2.01 -2.86
CA PRO A 83 -15.65 2.27 -3.23
C PRO A 83 -16.09 3.62 -2.66
N VAL A 84 -16.69 4.45 -3.49
CA VAL A 84 -17.21 5.76 -3.06
C VAL A 84 -18.65 5.89 -3.51
N ARG A 85 -19.57 6.01 -2.55
CA ARG A 85 -20.98 6.30 -2.82
C ARG A 85 -21.13 7.78 -3.17
N LEU A 86 -21.77 8.07 -4.28
CA LEU A 86 -21.99 9.42 -4.80
C LEU A 86 -23.44 9.63 -5.23
N THR A 87 -23.91 10.85 -5.04
CA THR A 87 -25.10 11.37 -5.73
C THR A 87 -24.71 11.84 -7.14
N GLN A 88 -25.70 12.12 -8.00
CA GLN A 88 -25.43 12.70 -9.31
C GLN A 88 -24.78 14.08 -9.21
N ASP A 89 -25.24 14.91 -8.26
CA ASP A 89 -24.70 16.25 -8.05
C ASP A 89 -23.21 16.22 -7.66
N GLU A 90 -22.79 15.22 -6.86
CA GLU A 90 -21.38 15.02 -6.52
C GLU A 90 -20.56 14.54 -7.72
N VAL A 91 -21.11 13.70 -8.59
CA VAL A 91 -20.44 13.30 -9.85
C VAL A 91 -20.23 14.52 -10.74
N ASP A 92 -21.24 15.38 -10.87
CA ASP A 92 -21.17 16.59 -11.66
C ASP A 92 -20.16 17.60 -11.08
N ALA A 93 -20.10 17.71 -9.74
CA ALA A 93 -19.09 18.52 -9.05
C ALA A 93 -17.67 17.98 -9.29
N TRP A 94 -17.45 16.67 -9.25
CA TRP A 94 -16.16 16.05 -9.54
C TRP A 94 -15.70 16.26 -10.98
N ALA A 95 -16.66 16.24 -11.93
CA ALA A 95 -16.37 16.54 -13.34
C ALA A 95 -15.95 18.01 -13.55
N ALA A 96 -16.42 18.92 -12.69
CA ALA A 96 -16.10 20.34 -12.74
C ALA A 96 -14.79 20.71 -11.99
N ASP A 97 -14.41 19.95 -10.96
CA ASP A 97 -13.26 20.25 -10.11
C ASP A 97 -12.52 18.97 -9.69
N SER A 98 -11.38 18.70 -10.30
CA SER A 98 -10.52 17.56 -9.99
C SER A 98 -9.94 17.59 -8.57
N ALA A 99 -9.80 18.76 -7.95
CA ALA A 99 -9.28 18.88 -6.58
C ALA A 99 -10.21 18.19 -5.56
N LEU A 100 -11.52 18.13 -5.84
CA LEU A 100 -12.46 17.36 -5.02
C LEU A 100 -12.22 15.85 -5.13
N VAL A 101 -11.84 15.38 -6.30
CA VAL A 101 -11.49 13.97 -6.55
C VAL A 101 -10.22 13.61 -5.78
N ASP A 102 -9.18 14.45 -5.89
CA ASP A 102 -7.89 14.23 -5.23
C ASP A 102 -8.04 14.23 -3.69
N ALA A 103 -8.80 15.19 -3.15
CA ALA A 103 -9.08 15.26 -1.73
C ALA A 103 -9.83 14.01 -1.24
N ARG A 104 -10.85 13.57 -1.98
CA ARG A 104 -11.61 12.37 -1.64
C ARG A 104 -10.77 11.11 -1.74
N PHE A 105 -9.93 11.00 -2.76
CA PHE A 105 -9.01 9.86 -2.92
C PHE A 105 -8.06 9.75 -1.72
N LYS A 106 -7.46 10.85 -1.32
CA LYS A 106 -6.61 10.91 -0.13
C LYS A 106 -7.36 10.46 1.13
N ASP A 107 -8.56 10.98 1.36
CA ASP A 107 -9.38 10.60 2.51
C ASP A 107 -9.69 9.10 2.55
N GLU A 108 -10.07 8.50 1.41
CA GLU A 108 -10.37 7.07 1.34
C GLU A 108 -9.12 6.21 1.56
N MET A 109 -7.97 6.65 1.05
CA MET A 109 -6.68 5.99 1.29
C MET A 109 -6.34 6.00 2.79
N LEU A 110 -6.39 7.15 3.44
CA LEU A 110 -6.09 7.29 4.88
C LEU A 110 -7.03 6.43 5.72
N ARG A 111 -8.33 6.46 5.46
CA ARG A 111 -9.32 5.61 6.12
C ARG A 111 -9.07 4.13 5.90
N ALA A 112 -8.59 3.73 4.73
CA ALA A 112 -8.25 2.32 4.47
C ALA A 112 -7.06 1.89 5.34
N VAL A 113 -6.01 2.70 5.42
CA VAL A 113 -4.84 2.41 6.26
C VAL A 113 -5.21 2.40 7.75
N GLU A 114 -6.04 3.33 8.22
CA GLU A 114 -6.56 3.32 9.60
C GLU A 114 -7.28 2.01 9.93
N ARG A 115 -8.19 1.56 9.06
CA ARG A 115 -8.89 0.27 9.22
C ARG A 115 -7.92 -0.92 9.23
N TRP A 116 -6.89 -0.87 8.40
CA TRP A 116 -5.89 -1.93 8.32
C TRP A 116 -5.00 -1.99 9.55
N MET A 117 -4.58 -0.86 10.09
CA MET A 117 -3.82 -0.79 11.33
C MET A 117 -4.65 -1.28 12.51
N ALA A 118 -5.91 -0.86 12.62
CA ALA A 118 -6.83 -1.37 13.64
C ALA A 118 -7.03 -2.90 13.55
N LEU A 119 -7.16 -3.43 12.33
CA LEU A 119 -7.25 -4.88 12.11
C LEU A 119 -5.96 -5.61 12.47
N ALA A 120 -4.80 -5.02 12.19
CA ALA A 120 -3.50 -5.58 12.58
C ALA A 120 -3.38 -5.63 14.10
N ASP A 121 -3.74 -4.56 14.79
CA ASP A 121 -3.74 -4.49 16.26
C ASP A 121 -4.62 -5.58 16.88
N GLU A 122 -5.84 -5.77 16.34
CA GLU A 122 -6.75 -6.83 16.78
C GLU A 122 -6.17 -8.23 16.54
N ARG A 123 -5.63 -8.47 15.34
CA ARG A 123 -5.22 -9.81 14.90
C ARG A 123 -3.90 -10.27 15.48
N LEU A 124 -3.00 -9.36 15.83
CA LEU A 124 -1.65 -9.67 16.30
C LEU A 124 -1.53 -9.57 17.82
N GLU A 125 -2.51 -8.98 18.50
CA GLU A 125 -2.48 -8.84 19.96
C GLU A 125 -2.27 -10.20 20.67
N GLY A 126 -1.27 -10.25 21.53
CA GLY A 126 -0.92 -11.43 22.32
C GLY A 126 -0.34 -12.62 21.56
N LYS A 127 -0.08 -12.50 20.25
CA LYS A 127 0.44 -13.62 19.44
C LYS A 127 1.96 -13.73 19.42
N GLY A 128 2.67 -12.72 19.88
CA GLY A 128 4.13 -12.68 19.84
C GLY A 128 4.71 -12.57 18.42
N ILE A 129 3.86 -12.23 17.42
CA ILE A 129 4.25 -12.01 16.03
C ILE A 129 4.56 -10.53 15.85
N ARG A 130 5.76 -10.20 15.43
CA ARG A 130 6.11 -8.82 15.06
C ARG A 130 5.60 -8.52 13.66
N CYS A 131 5.17 -7.29 13.42
CA CYS A 131 4.70 -6.84 12.10
C CYS A 131 5.41 -5.53 11.75
N VAL A 132 6.17 -5.54 10.67
CA VAL A 132 6.86 -4.36 10.15
C VAL A 132 6.19 -3.98 8.83
N VAL A 133 5.83 -2.71 8.71
CA VAL A 133 5.21 -2.16 7.50
C VAL A 133 6.07 -1.00 7.00
N SER A 134 6.49 -1.09 5.75
CA SER A 134 7.31 -0.07 5.10
C SER A 134 6.53 0.49 3.90
N PRO A 135 6.04 1.74 3.96
CA PRO A 135 5.47 2.39 2.78
C PRO A 135 6.49 2.48 1.64
N ALA A 136 6.00 2.50 0.38
CA ALA A 136 6.87 2.61 -0.79
C ALA A 136 6.48 3.76 -1.73
N ASN A 137 6.98 3.76 -2.97
CA ASN A 137 6.91 4.94 -3.81
C ASN A 137 5.48 5.39 -4.14
N ASP A 138 4.51 4.48 -4.26
CA ASP A 138 3.10 4.82 -4.49
C ASP A 138 2.34 5.23 -3.21
N ASP A 139 2.96 5.11 -2.04
CA ASP A 139 2.31 5.38 -0.76
C ASP A 139 2.53 6.84 -0.32
N MET A 140 1.45 7.58 -0.06
CA MET A 140 1.51 8.96 0.44
C MET A 140 2.20 9.05 1.80
N PHE A 141 2.92 10.16 2.06
CA PHE A 141 3.60 10.37 3.36
C PHE A 141 2.66 10.42 4.55
N GLU A 142 1.41 10.83 4.32
CA GLU A 142 0.39 10.97 5.37
C GLU A 142 -0.02 9.63 6.00
N ILE A 143 0.31 8.49 5.39
CA ILE A 143 0.05 7.18 6.01
C ILE A 143 1.09 6.81 7.08
N ASP A 144 2.30 7.37 7.04
CA ASP A 144 3.39 7.03 7.97
C ASP A 144 2.99 7.24 9.45
N PRO A 145 2.41 8.39 9.84
CA PRO A 145 1.96 8.58 11.21
C PRO A 145 0.82 7.64 11.62
N ILE A 146 -0.02 7.20 10.69
CA ILE A 146 -1.10 6.22 10.98
C ILE A 146 -0.48 4.86 11.30
N ILE A 147 0.51 4.43 10.51
CA ILE A 147 1.24 3.18 10.73
C ILE A 147 2.00 3.25 12.07
N ALA A 148 2.72 4.34 12.30
CA ALA A 148 3.52 4.54 13.52
C ALA A 148 2.66 4.61 14.81
N ALA A 149 1.38 4.96 14.71
CA ALA A 149 0.47 5.01 15.84
C ALA A 149 -0.14 3.64 16.21
N ALA A 150 0.00 2.63 15.36
CA ALA A 150 -0.51 1.28 15.63
C ALA A 150 0.31 0.60 16.74
N ARG A 151 -0.36 -0.20 17.57
CA ARG A 151 0.27 -0.83 18.75
C ARG A 151 1.09 -2.07 18.44
N ASN A 152 0.65 -2.83 17.43
CA ASN A 152 1.25 -4.12 17.06
C ASN A 152 1.91 -4.07 15.67
N VAL A 153 2.17 -2.85 15.15
CA VAL A 153 2.85 -2.64 13.88
C VAL A 153 4.01 -1.67 14.09
N GLU A 154 5.14 -1.95 13.48
CA GLU A 154 6.32 -1.10 13.49
C GLU A 154 6.47 -0.45 12.11
N LEU A 155 6.65 0.87 12.06
CA LEU A 155 6.99 1.57 10.83
C LEU A 155 8.43 1.24 10.46
N GLY A 156 8.63 0.58 9.31
CA GLY A 156 9.93 0.10 8.85
C GLY A 156 10.75 1.13 8.08
N GLU A 157 10.10 2.17 7.52
CA GLU A 157 10.75 3.16 6.68
C GLU A 157 11.83 3.94 7.44
N ALA A 158 13.02 4.03 6.85
CA ALA A 158 14.17 4.80 7.34
C ALA A 158 14.75 4.38 8.70
N ASN A 159 14.39 3.20 9.23
CA ASN A 159 14.87 2.72 10.51
C ASN A 159 15.55 1.35 10.39
N ALA A 160 16.61 1.14 11.18
CA ALA A 160 17.15 -0.19 11.40
C ALA A 160 16.41 -0.87 12.57
N ILE A 161 15.68 -1.94 12.28
CA ILE A 161 14.90 -2.70 13.25
C ILE A 161 15.65 -3.98 13.61
N ALA A 162 15.90 -4.20 14.90
CA ALA A 162 16.51 -5.44 15.37
C ALA A 162 15.47 -6.56 15.41
N LEU A 163 15.75 -7.68 14.73
CA LEU A 163 14.91 -8.86 14.66
C LEU A 163 15.68 -10.10 15.14
N ASP A 164 15.70 -10.33 16.46
CA ASP A 164 16.29 -11.53 17.07
C ASP A 164 17.70 -11.89 16.52
N GLY A 165 18.62 -10.93 16.61
CA GLY A 165 20.02 -11.09 16.21
C GLY A 165 20.32 -10.85 14.73
N ILE A 166 19.32 -10.42 13.94
CA ILE A 166 19.49 -9.85 12.61
C ILE A 166 18.91 -8.42 12.59
N SER A 167 19.33 -7.61 11.64
CA SER A 167 18.78 -6.27 11.42
C SER A 167 17.90 -6.26 10.17
N LEU A 168 16.78 -5.57 10.23
CA LEU A 168 15.97 -5.23 9.06
C LEU A 168 16.12 -3.74 8.79
N VAL A 169 16.44 -3.39 7.56
CA VAL A 169 16.49 -2.01 7.08
C VAL A 169 15.59 -1.90 5.86
N SER A 170 14.68 -0.93 5.88
CA SER A 170 13.72 -0.73 4.80
C SER A 170 13.79 0.68 4.24
N THR A 171 13.64 0.79 2.92
CA THR A 171 13.31 2.04 2.26
C THR A 171 12.40 1.80 1.07
N GLY A 172 11.30 2.55 1.04
CA GLY A 172 10.34 2.54 -0.06
C GLY A 172 10.63 3.58 -1.15
N TRP A 173 11.73 4.30 -1.03
CA TRP A 173 12.13 5.28 -2.04
C TRP A 173 12.67 4.57 -3.29
N ALA A 174 12.30 5.10 -4.46
CA ALA A 174 12.67 4.59 -5.76
C ALA A 174 13.32 5.67 -6.63
N ASN A 175 13.89 5.27 -7.75
CA ASN A 175 14.33 6.16 -8.81
C ASN A 175 13.13 6.87 -9.44
N PRO A 176 13.31 8.05 -10.08
CA PRO A 176 12.24 8.75 -10.78
C PRO A 176 11.58 7.88 -11.84
N THR A 177 10.27 7.86 -11.82
CA THR A 177 9.44 7.16 -12.80
C THR A 177 8.63 8.14 -13.65
N PRO A 178 8.10 7.72 -14.81
CA PRO A 178 7.17 8.56 -15.58
C PRO A 178 5.90 8.97 -14.82
N TRP A 179 5.53 8.18 -13.80
CA TRP A 179 4.32 8.42 -12.98
C TRP A 179 4.50 9.48 -11.90
N LYS A 180 5.76 9.87 -11.55
CA LYS A 180 6.07 10.87 -10.53
C LYS A 180 5.37 10.56 -9.22
N THR A 181 5.67 9.38 -8.68
CA THR A 181 5.10 8.89 -7.42
C THR A 181 5.64 9.65 -6.21
N PHE A 182 5.15 9.37 -5.00
CA PHE A 182 5.40 10.18 -3.82
C PHE A 182 6.83 10.10 -3.29
N ARG A 183 7.48 8.92 -3.38
CA ARG A 183 8.81 8.68 -2.79
C ARG A 183 9.83 8.36 -3.88
N GLU A 184 10.14 9.36 -4.69
CA GLU A 184 11.16 9.26 -5.73
C GLU A 184 12.31 10.23 -5.45
N LEU A 185 13.52 9.77 -5.70
CA LEU A 185 14.77 10.56 -5.58
C LEU A 185 15.66 10.35 -6.80
N PRO A 186 16.41 11.39 -7.21
CA PRO A 186 17.53 11.22 -8.12
C PRO A 186 18.50 10.14 -7.62
N GLU A 187 19.21 9.49 -8.54
CA GLU A 187 20.05 8.34 -8.26
C GLU A 187 21.11 8.59 -7.17
N ASP A 188 21.74 9.75 -7.18
CA ASP A 188 22.76 10.14 -6.21
C ASP A 188 22.17 10.35 -4.81
N GLU A 189 20.98 10.94 -4.72
CA GLU A 189 20.27 11.13 -3.45
C GLU A 189 19.74 9.79 -2.90
N LEU A 190 19.19 8.93 -3.78
CA LEU A 190 18.72 7.59 -3.41
C LEU A 190 19.89 6.75 -2.88
N ARG A 191 21.05 6.81 -3.56
CA ARG A 191 22.26 6.15 -3.12
C ARG A 191 22.73 6.64 -1.76
N ALA A 192 22.79 7.98 -1.56
CA ALA A 192 23.18 8.55 -0.27
C ALA A 192 22.24 8.11 0.87
N ARG A 193 20.92 8.02 0.58
CA ARG A 193 19.93 7.50 1.50
C ARG A 193 20.20 6.04 1.87
N ILE A 194 20.42 5.18 0.88
CA ILE A 194 20.74 3.76 1.07
C ILE A 194 22.04 3.60 1.88
N ASP A 195 23.10 4.33 1.52
CA ASP A 195 24.38 4.29 2.24
C ASP A 195 24.21 4.70 3.72
N GLY A 196 23.40 5.72 3.98
CA GLY A 196 23.07 6.15 5.34
C GLY A 196 22.31 5.08 6.14
N LEU A 197 21.40 4.35 5.50
CA LEU A 197 20.64 3.26 6.13
C LEU A 197 21.54 2.04 6.38
N VAL A 198 22.35 1.65 5.42
CA VAL A 198 23.33 0.55 5.56
C VAL A 198 24.32 0.85 6.69
N GLY A 199 24.68 2.12 6.86
CA GLY A 199 25.55 2.55 7.97
C GLY A 199 24.95 2.40 9.37
N GLN A 200 23.64 2.19 9.49
CA GLN A 200 22.96 1.99 10.78
C GLN A 200 23.04 0.54 11.29
N VAL A 201 23.36 -0.43 10.42
CA VAL A 201 23.38 -1.84 10.83
C VAL A 201 24.75 -2.24 11.39
N PRO A 202 24.81 -3.00 12.49
CA PRO A 202 26.08 -3.44 13.09
C PRO A 202 26.86 -4.41 12.19
N ASP A 203 26.17 -5.26 11.44
CA ASP A 203 26.75 -6.26 10.55
C ASP A 203 25.83 -6.49 9.34
N ALA A 204 26.26 -6.02 8.17
CA ALA A 204 25.53 -6.18 6.93
C ALA A 204 25.30 -7.66 6.52
N ARG A 205 26.16 -8.58 6.98
CA ARG A 205 26.01 -10.02 6.70
C ARG A 205 24.88 -10.66 7.51
N ARG A 206 24.43 -9.97 8.56
CA ARG A 206 23.31 -10.38 9.41
C ARG A 206 22.17 -9.37 9.32
N SER A 207 21.93 -8.87 8.10
CA SER A 207 20.92 -7.87 7.86
C SER A 207 20.05 -8.26 6.66
N ILE A 208 18.80 -7.86 6.73
CA ILE A 208 17.83 -7.91 5.63
C ILE A 208 17.67 -6.49 5.12
N PHE A 209 17.85 -6.31 3.82
CA PHE A 209 17.64 -5.05 3.14
C PHE A 209 16.35 -5.14 2.32
N ASN A 210 15.31 -4.50 2.82
CA ASN A 210 14.02 -4.36 2.14
C ASN A 210 14.02 -3.04 1.39
N PHE A 211 14.57 -3.04 0.19
CA PHE A 211 14.60 -1.88 -0.70
C PHE A 211 13.57 -2.07 -1.80
N HIS A 212 12.67 -1.11 -1.95
CA HIS A 212 11.57 -1.23 -2.91
C HIS A 212 12.09 -1.15 -4.35
N ALA A 213 13.04 -0.24 -4.64
CA ALA A 213 13.73 -0.22 -5.93
C ALA A 213 14.68 -1.42 -6.06
N PRO A 214 14.54 -2.25 -7.10
CA PRO A 214 15.43 -3.40 -7.31
C PRO A 214 16.86 -2.93 -7.61
N PRO A 215 17.88 -3.64 -7.11
CA PRO A 215 19.28 -3.29 -7.39
C PRO A 215 19.63 -3.42 -8.87
N TYR A 216 20.35 -2.45 -9.40
CA TYR A 216 20.84 -2.46 -10.79
C TYR A 216 21.63 -3.73 -11.12
N GLY A 217 21.33 -4.33 -12.25
CA GLY A 217 21.99 -5.53 -12.76
C GLY A 217 21.62 -6.83 -12.04
N SER A 218 20.54 -6.83 -11.23
CA SER A 218 20.04 -8.02 -10.54
C SER A 218 19.09 -8.89 -11.41
N ASN A 219 18.75 -8.47 -12.63
CA ASN A 219 17.66 -8.94 -13.47
C ASN A 219 16.25 -8.68 -12.92
N LEU A 220 16.11 -8.19 -11.69
CA LEU A 220 14.85 -7.72 -11.14
C LEU A 220 14.54 -6.29 -11.57
N ASP A 221 15.56 -5.57 -12.03
CA ASP A 221 15.54 -4.20 -12.55
C ASP A 221 15.19 -4.13 -14.06
N SER A 222 14.99 -5.27 -14.71
CA SER A 222 14.57 -5.29 -16.12
C SER A 222 13.10 -4.86 -16.25
N ALA A 223 12.89 -3.70 -16.86
CA ALA A 223 11.56 -3.19 -17.18
C ALA A 223 11.50 -2.74 -18.63
N PRO A 224 10.33 -2.79 -19.28
CA PRO A 224 10.15 -2.17 -20.60
C PRO A 224 10.46 -0.68 -20.53
N GLN A 225 11.19 -0.18 -21.51
CA GLN A 225 11.40 1.26 -21.64
C GLN A 225 10.09 1.93 -22.06
N ILE A 226 9.73 2.99 -21.36
CA ILE A 226 8.52 3.78 -21.62
C ILE A 226 8.96 5.21 -21.90
N ASP A 227 8.43 5.82 -22.97
CA ASP A 227 8.66 7.22 -23.30
C ASP A 227 7.82 8.19 -22.43
N ALA A 228 7.99 9.50 -22.66
CA ALA A 228 7.24 10.52 -21.91
C ALA A 228 5.72 10.49 -22.20
N ASP A 229 5.29 9.86 -23.26
CA ASP A 229 3.88 9.71 -23.66
C ASP A 229 3.33 8.33 -23.24
N MET A 230 4.05 7.60 -22.40
CA MET A 230 3.69 6.28 -21.85
C MET A 230 3.61 5.16 -22.90
N ASN A 231 4.28 5.30 -24.03
CA ASN A 231 4.39 4.24 -25.03
C ASN A 231 5.62 3.38 -24.77
N TYR A 232 5.52 2.08 -25.04
CA TYR A 232 6.67 1.19 -25.05
C TYR A 232 7.61 1.53 -26.21
N VAL A 233 8.91 1.61 -25.91
CA VAL A 233 9.98 1.94 -26.88
C VAL A 233 10.78 0.70 -27.23
#